data_4736bf1879c306927c18cd74f1d004a8
#
_entry.id   4736bf1879c306927c18cd74f1d004a8
#
_cell.length_a   1.000
_cell.length_b   1.000
_cell.length_c   1.000
_cell.angle_alpha   90.00
_cell.angle_beta   90.00
_cell.angle_gamma   90.00
#
_symmetry.space_group_name_H-M   'P 1'
#
loop_
_entity.id
_entity.type
_entity.pdbx_description
1 polymer ?
#
loop_
_entity_poly.entity_id
_entity_poly.type
_entity_poly.pdbx_seq_one_letter_code
_entity_poly.pdbx_strand_id
1 'polypeptide(L)'
;ELCDHVWVLRDGKVVHNAPSEELTVAELIRHMSGKEKLAQRPIEARRPGPIHLSVRNLRTPNMKLPVSLDCHRGEIFGLAGLMGAGRTELLEAIYGLVARTSGTVELLHEHGRTELASVNGAIKHGVGMVPENRASHGIFRGLSVAFNVTIAELGRVASRHLLNRRRETKTV
;
A
#
# COMPACT_ATOMS: atom_id res chain seq x y z
N GLU A 1 -5.23 -0.73 32.80
CA GLU A 1 -6.49 -1.50 32.68
C GLU A 1 -7.64 -0.52 32.53
N LEU A 2 -8.43 -0.64 31.42
CA LEU A 2 -9.50 0.30 31.08
C LEU A 2 -10.89 -0.32 31.27
N CYS A 3 -10.97 -1.64 31.47
CA CYS A 3 -12.23 -2.38 31.59
C CYS A 3 -12.05 -3.68 32.35
N ASP A 4 -13.14 -4.19 32.94
CA ASP A 4 -13.16 -5.41 33.73
C ASP A 4 -13.45 -6.65 32.87
N HIS A 5 -14.11 -6.48 31.74
CA HIS A 5 -14.53 -7.56 30.87
C HIS A 5 -14.34 -7.22 29.38
N VAL A 6 -13.87 -8.16 28.59
CA VAL A 6 -13.57 -7.99 27.17
C VAL A 6 -14.43 -8.93 26.34
N TRP A 7 -15.08 -8.37 25.33
CA TRP A 7 -15.81 -9.12 24.29
C TRP A 7 -15.11 -8.92 22.95
N VAL A 8 -14.73 -10.01 22.31
CA VAL A 8 -14.08 -9.97 20.99
C VAL A 8 -15.09 -10.29 19.92
N LEU A 9 -15.28 -9.35 19.01
CA LEU A 9 -16.17 -9.50 17.84
C LEU A 9 -15.34 -9.70 16.57
N ARG A 10 -15.75 -10.66 15.75
CA ARG A 10 -15.19 -10.89 14.41
C ARG A 10 -16.30 -11.31 13.45
N ASP A 11 -16.35 -10.69 12.27
CA ASP A 11 -17.36 -10.95 11.25
C ASP A 11 -18.80 -10.89 11.78
N GLY A 12 -19.09 -9.94 12.69
CA GLY A 12 -20.41 -9.75 13.29
C GLY A 12 -20.79 -10.78 14.37
N LYS A 13 -19.84 -11.63 14.80
CA LYS A 13 -20.08 -12.65 15.84
C LYS A 13 -19.14 -12.43 17.02
N VAL A 14 -19.64 -12.73 18.21
CA VAL A 14 -18.79 -12.84 19.41
C VAL A 14 -17.99 -14.14 19.30
N VAL A 15 -16.67 -14.03 19.20
CA VAL A 15 -15.76 -15.18 19.06
C VAL A 15 -15.06 -15.52 20.37
N HIS A 16 -15.03 -14.60 21.32
CA HIS A 16 -14.51 -14.83 22.66
C HIS A 16 -15.04 -13.80 23.64
N ASN A 17 -15.21 -14.15 24.90
CA ASN A 17 -15.43 -13.23 25.99
C ASN A 17 -14.76 -13.75 27.26
N ALA A 18 -14.16 -12.88 28.05
CA ALA A 18 -13.54 -13.20 29.31
C ALA A 18 -13.31 -11.95 30.16
N PRO A 19 -13.08 -12.09 31.48
CA PRO A 19 -12.53 -11.01 32.30
C PRO A 19 -11.20 -10.53 31.74
N SER A 20 -10.91 -9.23 31.87
CA SER A 20 -9.68 -8.65 31.31
C SER A 20 -8.40 -9.24 31.91
N GLU A 21 -8.48 -9.68 33.16
CA GLU A 21 -7.38 -10.31 33.91
C GLU A 21 -6.96 -11.67 33.31
N GLU A 22 -7.87 -12.37 32.64
CA GLU A 22 -7.64 -13.70 32.03
C GLU A 22 -7.13 -13.61 30.58
N LEU A 23 -7.05 -12.40 30.00
CA LEU A 23 -6.68 -12.18 28.59
C LEU A 23 -5.35 -11.47 28.47
N THR A 24 -4.42 -12.11 27.78
CA THR A 24 -3.20 -11.46 27.32
C THR A 24 -3.44 -10.71 26.00
N VAL A 25 -2.65 -9.67 25.74
CA VAL A 25 -2.69 -8.94 24.45
C VAL A 25 -2.49 -9.86 23.25
N ALA A 26 -1.65 -10.88 23.39
CA ALA A 26 -1.39 -11.87 22.33
C ALA A 26 -2.63 -12.73 22.04
N GLU A 27 -3.37 -13.15 23.05
CA GLU A 27 -4.63 -13.90 22.89
C GLU A 27 -5.72 -13.03 22.30
N LEU A 28 -5.81 -11.77 22.74
CA LEU A 28 -6.73 -10.80 22.17
C LEU A 28 -6.51 -10.64 20.66
N ILE A 29 -5.26 -10.42 20.24
CA ILE A 29 -4.89 -10.34 18.82
C ILE A 29 -5.22 -11.63 18.07
N ARG A 30 -4.98 -12.79 18.67
CA ARG A 30 -5.31 -14.09 18.08
C ARG A 30 -6.82 -14.24 17.84
N HIS A 31 -7.63 -13.91 18.83
CA HIS A 31 -9.09 -13.97 18.71
C HIS A 31 -9.63 -12.99 17.67
N MET A 32 -9.09 -11.77 17.62
CA MET A 32 -9.47 -10.76 16.63
C MET A 32 -9.06 -11.16 15.20
N SER A 33 -7.86 -11.67 15.00
CA SER A 33 -7.32 -12.01 13.67
C SER A 33 -7.77 -13.38 13.16
N GLY A 34 -8.12 -14.30 14.06
CA GLY A 34 -8.45 -15.70 13.74
C GLY A 34 -7.25 -16.52 13.25
N LYS A 35 -6.05 -15.98 13.28
CA LYS A 35 -4.82 -16.67 12.87
C LYS A 35 -4.02 -17.07 14.09
N GLU A 36 -3.69 -18.34 14.22
CA GLU A 36 -2.56 -18.76 15.05
C GLU A 36 -1.31 -18.04 14.55
N LYS A 37 -0.50 -17.55 15.50
CA LYS A 37 0.74 -16.75 15.27
C LYS A 37 1.20 -16.83 13.83
N LEU A 38 1.15 -15.72 13.11
CA LEU A 38 1.97 -15.57 11.92
C LEU A 38 3.39 -15.89 12.38
N ALA A 39 3.92 -17.04 11.97
CA ALA A 39 5.30 -17.39 12.20
C ALA A 39 6.12 -16.18 11.72
N GLN A 40 6.72 -15.46 12.67
CA GLN A 40 7.63 -14.38 12.32
C GLN A 40 8.76 -15.04 11.56
N ARG A 41 8.69 -15.00 10.22
CA ARG A 41 9.86 -15.34 9.42
C ARG A 41 10.97 -14.39 9.88
N PRO A 42 12.13 -14.90 10.28
CA PRO A 42 13.28 -14.04 10.58
C PRO A 42 13.47 -13.15 9.35
N ILE A 43 13.30 -11.86 9.52
CA ILE A 43 13.64 -10.90 8.48
C ILE A 43 15.16 -10.88 8.50
N GLU A 44 15.79 -11.61 7.57
CA GLU A 44 17.20 -11.44 7.34
C GLU A 44 17.47 -9.95 7.14
N ALA A 45 18.37 -9.39 7.94
CA ALA A 45 18.75 -7.99 7.86
C ALA A 45 19.36 -7.72 6.47
N ARG A 46 18.51 -7.33 5.53
CA ARG A 46 18.94 -6.94 4.19
C ARG A 46 19.65 -5.60 4.33
N ARG A 47 20.87 -5.52 3.84
CA ARG A 47 21.55 -4.23 3.71
C ARG A 47 20.81 -3.42 2.66
N PRO A 48 20.34 -2.21 2.99
CA PRO A 48 19.67 -1.35 2.01
C PRO A 48 20.62 -1.09 0.85
N GLY A 49 20.09 -1.17 -0.38
CA GLY A 49 20.80 -0.75 -1.57
C GLY A 49 20.96 0.78 -1.66
N PRO A 50 21.33 1.32 -2.81
CA PRO A 50 21.32 2.76 -3.03
C PRO A 50 19.92 3.34 -2.92
N ILE A 51 19.81 4.65 -2.67
CA ILE A 51 18.52 5.37 -2.69
C ILE A 51 17.88 5.17 -4.07
N HIS A 52 16.62 4.77 -4.08
CA HIS A 52 15.85 4.53 -5.30
C HIS A 52 14.70 5.49 -5.47
N LEU A 53 14.04 5.87 -4.38
CA LEU A 53 13.00 6.91 -4.37
C LEU A 53 13.43 8.01 -3.41
N SER A 54 13.40 9.25 -3.88
CA SER A 54 13.70 10.44 -3.09
C SER A 54 12.54 11.41 -3.12
N VAL A 55 12.05 11.76 -1.94
CA VAL A 55 10.99 12.75 -1.73
C VAL A 55 11.60 13.95 -1.01
N ARG A 56 11.40 15.15 -1.54
CA ARG A 56 11.96 16.37 -0.97
C ARG A 56 10.87 17.44 -0.79
N ASN A 57 10.70 17.90 0.45
CA ASN A 57 9.80 18.98 0.82
C ASN A 57 8.38 18.84 0.23
N LEU A 58 7.91 17.60 0.11
CA LEU A 58 6.61 17.26 -0.48
C LEU A 58 5.50 17.81 0.40
N ARG A 59 4.58 18.54 -0.19
CA ARG A 59 3.41 19.08 0.47
C ARG A 59 2.19 19.01 -0.44
N THR A 60 1.05 18.68 0.16
CA THR A 60 -0.28 18.78 -0.46
C THR A 60 -1.12 19.84 0.28
N PRO A 61 -2.28 20.25 -0.26
CA PRO A 61 -3.16 21.19 0.43
C PRO A 61 -3.56 20.75 1.86
N ASN A 62 -3.66 19.44 2.09
CA ASN A 62 -4.11 18.87 3.36
C ASN A 62 -2.97 18.56 4.34
N MET A 63 -1.71 18.70 3.92
CA MET A 63 -0.56 18.44 4.79
C MET A 63 -0.13 19.71 5.51
N LYS A 64 -0.01 19.67 6.83
CA LYS A 64 0.42 20.79 7.65
C LYS A 64 1.90 21.13 7.47
N LEU A 65 2.75 20.12 7.33
CA LEU A 65 4.20 20.25 7.21
C LEU A 65 4.70 19.50 5.98
N PRO A 66 5.78 20.00 5.34
CA PRO A 66 6.41 19.27 4.25
C PRO A 66 7.10 18.00 4.75
N VAL A 67 7.12 16.97 3.90
CA VAL A 67 7.74 15.68 4.20
C VAL A 67 8.91 15.45 3.25
N SER A 68 10.02 14.99 3.80
CA SER A 68 11.18 14.50 3.04
C SER A 68 11.54 13.10 3.53
N LEU A 69 11.78 12.18 2.61
CA LEU A 69 12.20 10.81 2.91
C LEU A 69 12.97 10.21 1.74
N ASP A 70 13.77 9.19 2.02
CA ASP A 70 14.46 8.38 1.04
C ASP A 70 14.09 6.91 1.25
N CYS A 71 13.80 6.21 0.15
CA CYS A 71 13.61 4.76 0.17
C CYS A 71 14.71 4.10 -0.65
N HIS A 72 15.31 3.06 -0.09
CA HIS A 72 16.41 2.35 -0.71
C HIS A 72 15.94 1.16 -1.54
N ARG A 73 16.76 0.75 -2.49
CA ARG A 73 16.46 -0.42 -3.31
C ARG A 73 16.40 -1.70 -2.47
N GLY A 74 15.29 -2.44 -2.59
CA GLY A 74 15.05 -3.67 -1.83
C GLY A 74 14.60 -3.45 -0.38
N GLU A 75 14.38 -2.20 0.03
CA GLU A 75 13.88 -1.83 1.35
C GLU A 75 12.37 -2.02 1.45
N ILE A 76 11.90 -2.39 2.64
CA ILE A 76 10.50 -2.27 3.05
C ILE A 76 10.41 -1.08 3.98
N PHE A 77 10.02 0.06 3.45
CA PHE A 77 9.88 1.30 4.20
C PHE A 77 8.49 1.40 4.85
N GLY A 78 8.43 1.57 6.16
CA GLY A 78 7.20 1.65 6.93
C GLY A 78 6.81 3.10 7.28
N LEU A 79 5.56 3.49 7.01
CA LEU A 79 4.97 4.74 7.47
C LEU A 79 3.96 4.46 8.57
N ALA A 80 4.22 4.93 9.79
CA ALA A 80 3.33 4.78 10.93
C ALA A 80 2.73 6.14 11.34
N GLY A 81 1.53 6.10 11.91
CA GLY A 81 0.84 7.29 12.39
C GLY A 81 -0.60 7.00 12.78
N LEU A 82 -1.20 7.87 13.57
CA LEU A 82 -2.61 7.81 13.95
C LEU A 82 -3.53 8.03 12.74
N MET A 83 -4.82 7.71 12.90
CA MET A 83 -5.83 8.07 11.90
C MET A 83 -5.82 9.58 11.65
N GLY A 84 -5.87 9.98 10.37
CA GLY A 84 -5.77 11.39 9.98
C GLY A 84 -4.35 11.98 9.98
N ALA A 85 -3.30 11.17 10.17
CA ALA A 85 -1.90 11.65 10.13
C ALA A 85 -1.38 11.97 8.72
N GLY A 86 -2.19 11.80 7.66
CA GLY A 86 -1.79 12.13 6.29
C GLY A 86 -0.97 11.06 5.56
N ARG A 87 -0.95 9.81 6.06
CA ARG A 87 -0.20 8.70 5.43
C ARG A 87 -0.67 8.40 4.02
N THR A 88 -1.98 8.27 3.85
CA THR A 88 -2.61 7.98 2.55
C THR A 88 -2.37 9.12 1.57
N GLU A 89 -2.57 10.36 2.02
CA GLU A 89 -2.34 11.57 1.21
C GLU A 89 -0.88 11.70 0.76
N LEU A 90 0.07 11.31 1.62
CA LEU A 90 1.49 11.29 1.27
C LEU A 90 1.75 10.26 0.15
N LEU A 91 1.24 9.04 0.28
CA LEU A 91 1.40 7.99 -0.74
C LEU A 91 0.73 8.36 -2.06
N GLU A 92 -0.48 8.93 -2.01
CA GLU A 92 -1.21 9.42 -3.17
C GLU A 92 -0.47 10.57 -3.87
N ALA A 93 0.15 11.47 -3.11
CA ALA A 93 0.97 12.54 -3.66
C ALA A 93 2.29 12.03 -4.28
N ILE A 94 2.92 11.01 -3.68
CA ILE A 94 4.10 10.34 -4.24
C ILE A 94 3.73 9.66 -5.57
N TYR A 95 2.58 9.00 -5.63
CA TYR A 95 2.08 8.33 -6.83
C TYR A 95 1.57 9.31 -7.90
N GLY A 96 1.25 10.56 -7.52
CA GLY A 96 0.75 11.60 -8.43
C GLY A 96 -0.77 11.65 -8.57
N LEU A 97 -1.53 11.00 -7.67
CA LEU A 97 -3.00 11.10 -7.60
C LEU A 97 -3.46 12.42 -7.02
N VAL A 98 -2.75 12.94 -6.02
CA VAL A 98 -3.02 14.21 -5.38
C VAL A 98 -2.01 15.25 -5.85
N ALA A 99 -2.50 16.42 -6.22
CA ALA A 99 -1.64 17.52 -6.65
C ALA A 99 -0.75 18.01 -5.49
N ARG A 100 0.53 18.15 -5.78
CA ARG A 100 1.52 18.72 -4.87
C ARG A 100 1.45 20.25 -4.89
N THR A 101 1.52 20.88 -3.73
CA THR A 101 1.67 22.34 -3.61
C THR A 101 3.13 22.75 -3.59
N SER A 102 4.03 21.87 -3.18
CA SER A 102 5.48 22.04 -3.24
C SER A 102 6.21 20.70 -3.18
N GLY A 103 7.51 20.72 -3.43
CA GLY A 103 8.40 19.59 -3.33
C GLY A 103 8.46 18.74 -4.59
N THR A 104 9.38 17.79 -4.58
CA THR A 104 9.67 16.86 -5.69
C THR A 104 9.65 15.43 -5.24
N VAL A 105 9.31 14.54 -6.16
CA VAL A 105 9.40 13.08 -6.01
C VAL A 105 10.22 12.56 -7.19
N GLU A 106 11.34 11.94 -6.91
CA GLU A 106 12.27 11.49 -7.93
C GLU A 106 12.59 10.00 -7.75
N LEU A 107 12.59 9.25 -8.86
CA LEU A 107 13.23 7.94 -8.94
C LEU A 107 14.68 8.11 -9.36
N LEU A 108 15.58 7.49 -8.61
CA LEU A 108 17.00 7.48 -8.88
C LEU A 108 17.40 6.17 -9.57
N HIS A 109 18.10 6.28 -10.69
CA HIS A 109 18.62 5.19 -11.50
C HIS A 109 20.15 5.29 -11.63
N GLU A 110 20.80 4.25 -12.08
CA GLU A 110 22.26 4.25 -12.32
C GLU A 110 22.72 5.38 -13.24
N HIS A 111 21.86 5.80 -14.18
CA HIS A 111 22.18 6.78 -15.22
C HIS A 111 21.41 8.10 -15.08
N GLY A 112 20.84 8.39 -13.93
CA GLY A 112 20.14 9.67 -13.69
C GLY A 112 18.96 9.59 -12.74
N ARG A 113 18.12 10.60 -12.85
CA ARG A 113 16.90 10.73 -12.04
C ARG A 113 15.70 11.06 -12.94
N THR A 114 14.55 10.59 -12.52
CA THR A 114 13.27 10.86 -13.20
C THR A 114 12.28 11.41 -12.18
N GLU A 115 11.77 12.60 -12.44
CA GLU A 115 10.70 13.17 -11.61
C GLU A 115 9.36 12.47 -11.90
N LEU A 116 8.67 12.05 -10.85
CA LEU A 116 7.33 11.50 -10.90
C LEU A 116 6.31 12.63 -10.73
N ALA A 117 5.86 13.23 -11.82
CA ALA A 117 4.93 14.36 -11.81
C ALA A 117 3.45 13.94 -11.96
N SER A 118 3.16 12.69 -12.31
CA SER A 118 1.81 12.21 -12.59
C SER A 118 1.69 10.70 -12.43
N VAL A 119 0.44 10.21 -12.31
CA VAL A 119 0.12 8.77 -12.27
C VAL A 119 0.66 8.04 -13.51
N ASN A 120 0.49 8.61 -14.70
CA ASN A 120 1.01 8.01 -15.93
C ASN A 120 2.54 7.91 -15.92
N GLY A 121 3.21 8.91 -15.36
CA GLY A 121 4.67 8.90 -15.15
C GLY A 121 5.06 7.80 -14.17
N ALA A 122 4.36 7.67 -13.04
CA ALA A 122 4.61 6.62 -12.05
C ALA A 122 4.47 5.22 -12.66
N ILE A 123 3.35 4.94 -13.34
CA ILE A 123 3.09 3.65 -14.02
C ILE A 123 4.18 3.35 -15.04
N LYS A 124 4.54 4.32 -15.90
CA LYS A 124 5.56 4.16 -16.94
C LYS A 124 6.94 3.78 -16.36
N HIS A 125 7.24 4.23 -15.16
CA HIS A 125 8.50 3.94 -14.47
C HIS A 125 8.38 2.79 -13.44
N GLY A 126 7.30 2.00 -13.50
CA GLY A 126 7.14 0.77 -12.72
C GLY A 126 6.70 1.00 -11.27
N VAL A 127 6.21 2.19 -10.92
CA VAL A 127 5.62 2.45 -9.60
C VAL A 127 4.17 2.01 -9.61
N GLY A 128 3.82 1.10 -8.71
CA GLY A 128 2.45 0.65 -8.48
C GLY A 128 1.91 1.15 -7.13
N MET A 129 0.59 1.30 -7.03
CA MET A 129 -0.09 1.67 -5.79
C MET A 129 -1.22 0.70 -5.49
N VAL A 130 -1.29 0.25 -4.24
CA VAL A 130 -2.42 -0.52 -3.72
C VAL A 130 -3.20 0.39 -2.77
N PRO A 131 -4.46 0.75 -3.11
CA PRO A 131 -5.24 1.66 -2.27
C PRO A 131 -5.71 0.98 -0.99
N GLU A 132 -5.91 1.77 0.06
CA GLU A 132 -6.45 1.30 1.35
C GLU A 132 -7.85 0.71 1.18
N ASN A 133 -8.76 1.44 0.51
CA ASN A 133 -10.09 0.95 0.20
C ASN A 133 -10.11 0.17 -1.12
N ARG A 134 -9.85 -1.13 -1.03
CA ARG A 134 -9.87 -2.05 -2.17
C ARG A 134 -11.22 -2.08 -2.89
N ALA A 135 -12.30 -1.95 -2.14
CA ALA A 135 -13.65 -2.12 -2.66
C ALA A 135 -14.11 -0.96 -3.55
N SER A 136 -13.66 0.26 -3.29
CA SER A 136 -14.01 1.46 -4.05
C SER A 136 -12.93 1.90 -5.04
N HIS A 137 -11.65 1.64 -4.74
CA HIS A 137 -10.55 2.17 -5.53
C HIS A 137 -9.63 1.10 -6.12
N GLY A 138 -9.72 -0.16 -5.64
CA GLY A 138 -8.78 -1.21 -6.03
C GLY A 138 -9.33 -2.23 -7.03
N ILE A 139 -10.67 -2.33 -7.19
CA ILE A 139 -11.29 -3.33 -8.07
C ILE A 139 -12.54 -2.79 -8.79
N PHE A 140 -12.76 -3.26 -9.99
CA PHE A 140 -14.00 -3.08 -10.75
C PHE A 140 -14.95 -4.23 -10.41
N ARG A 141 -15.84 -4.04 -9.45
CA ARG A 141 -16.72 -5.08 -8.87
C ARG A 141 -17.63 -5.79 -9.89
N GLY A 142 -18.02 -5.13 -10.96
CA GLY A 142 -18.87 -5.69 -12.02
C GLY A 142 -18.11 -6.47 -13.09
N LEU A 143 -16.78 -6.55 -12.99
CA LEU A 143 -15.93 -7.16 -14.02
C LEU A 143 -15.25 -8.43 -13.50
N SER A 144 -14.83 -9.30 -14.43
CA SER A 144 -14.20 -10.57 -14.11
C SER A 144 -12.85 -10.37 -13.38
N VAL A 145 -12.39 -11.43 -12.70
CA VAL A 145 -11.05 -11.45 -12.08
C VAL A 145 -9.96 -11.22 -13.13
N ALA A 146 -10.08 -11.88 -14.29
CA ALA A 146 -9.16 -11.72 -15.40
C ALA A 146 -9.03 -10.25 -15.83
N PHE A 147 -10.15 -9.55 -15.99
CA PHE A 147 -10.14 -8.13 -16.33
C PHE A 147 -9.47 -7.29 -15.23
N ASN A 148 -9.80 -7.52 -13.97
CA ASN A 148 -9.19 -6.78 -12.85
C ASN A 148 -7.69 -6.99 -12.74
N VAL A 149 -7.18 -8.17 -13.08
CA VAL A 149 -5.73 -8.45 -13.10
C VAL A 149 -5.04 -7.75 -14.27
N THR A 150 -5.68 -7.71 -15.44
CA THR A 150 -5.04 -7.26 -16.68
C THR A 150 -5.24 -5.79 -17.00
N ILE A 151 -6.24 -5.12 -16.39
CA ILE A 151 -6.57 -3.72 -16.71
C ILE A 151 -5.42 -2.74 -16.43
N ALA A 152 -4.60 -3.02 -15.42
CA ALA A 152 -3.46 -2.17 -15.08
C ALA A 152 -2.33 -2.23 -16.16
N GLU A 153 -2.31 -3.28 -16.98
CA GLU A 153 -1.29 -3.53 -18.00
C GLU A 153 -1.90 -3.94 -19.35
N LEU A 154 -2.93 -3.23 -19.77
CA LEU A 154 -3.62 -3.51 -21.05
C LEU A 154 -2.67 -3.59 -22.25
N GLY A 155 -1.58 -2.84 -22.24
CA GLY A 155 -0.55 -2.89 -23.29
C GLY A 155 0.07 -4.28 -23.50
N ARG A 156 0.14 -5.12 -22.47
CA ARG A 156 0.66 -6.50 -22.58
C ARG A 156 -0.35 -7.47 -23.20
N VAL A 157 -1.63 -7.25 -22.94
CA VAL A 157 -2.70 -8.15 -23.38
C VAL A 157 -3.45 -7.63 -24.59
N ALA A 158 -3.24 -6.38 -25.01
CA ALA A 158 -3.78 -5.81 -26.23
C ALA A 158 -2.85 -5.96 -27.42
N SER A 159 -3.43 -6.10 -28.61
CA SER A 159 -2.74 -6.08 -29.89
C SER A 159 -3.54 -5.25 -30.87
N ARG A 160 -2.93 -4.26 -31.53
CA ARG A 160 -3.60 -3.35 -32.49
C ARG A 160 -4.89 -2.71 -31.92
N HIS A 161 -4.85 -2.26 -30.64
CA HIS A 161 -5.96 -1.66 -29.90
C HIS A 161 -7.13 -2.62 -29.55
N LEU A 162 -6.97 -3.92 -29.76
CA LEU A 162 -7.95 -4.95 -29.39
C LEU A 162 -7.39 -5.86 -28.33
N LEU A 163 -8.25 -6.26 -27.37
CA LEU A 163 -7.90 -7.20 -26.31
C LEU A 163 -7.65 -8.59 -26.92
N ASN A 164 -6.46 -9.15 -26.68
CA ASN A 164 -6.12 -10.49 -27.11
C ASN A 164 -6.43 -11.49 -26.00
N ARG A 165 -7.60 -12.13 -26.07
CA ARG A 165 -8.08 -13.07 -25.05
C ARG A 165 -7.11 -14.22 -24.76
N ARG A 166 -6.34 -14.71 -25.74
CA ARG A 166 -5.34 -15.77 -25.50
C ARG A 166 -4.17 -15.28 -24.66
N ARG A 167 -3.74 -14.03 -24.87
CA ARG A 167 -2.70 -13.42 -24.03
C ARG A 167 -3.22 -13.11 -22.64
N GLU A 168 -4.45 -12.61 -22.54
CA GLU A 168 -5.11 -12.34 -21.26
C GLU A 168 -5.18 -13.62 -20.41
N THR A 169 -5.70 -14.73 -20.94
CA THR A 169 -5.78 -16.02 -20.23
C THR A 169 -4.41 -16.59 -19.82
N LYS A 170 -3.35 -16.25 -20.53
CA LYS A 170 -1.99 -16.66 -20.17
C LYS A 170 -1.37 -15.83 -19.05
N THR A 171 -1.87 -14.62 -18.83
CA THR A 171 -1.35 -13.67 -17.84
C THR A 171 -2.04 -13.86 -16.49
N VAL A 172 -3.26 -14.41 -16.48
CA VAL A 172 -4.08 -14.72 -15.29
C VAL A 172 -3.87 -16.17 -14.84
#